data_57671dc9cac222855110de30fe6a5633
#
_entry.id   57671dc9cac222855110de30fe6a5633
#
_cell.length_a   1.000
_cell.length_b   1.000
_cell.length_c   1.000
_cell.angle_alpha   90.00
_cell.angle_beta   90.00
_cell.angle_gamma   90.00
#
_symmetry.space_group_name_H-M   'P 1'
#
loop_
_entity.id
_entity.type
_entity.pdbx_description
1 polymer ?
#
loop_
_entity_poly.entity_id
_entity_poly.type
_entity_poly.pdbx_seq_one_letter_code
_entity_poly.pdbx_strand_id
1 'polypeptide(L)'
;MNINDLINKIRGKKSEPVLGVDITNESIIITQLKKTKTGIELETLVTCNTPQNSIRDGEIIDTGSVAQAIQELLETNQITTKKAITTVSGQAVIIRTVQFPAMNVKELKEVVLHEAERYIPFPIEEVNIDFQILEEIEDEGINKIEVLLVAAQKQFVNSYVE
;
A
#
# COMPACT_ATOMS: atom_id res chain seq x y z
N MET A 1 2.08 14.20 2.17
CA MET A 1 0.66 14.19 2.57
C MET A 1 0.59 13.55 3.95
N ASN A 2 0.31 14.34 4.96
CA ASN A 2 0.34 13.88 6.36
C ASN A 2 -0.88 12.96 6.62
N ILE A 3 -0.78 12.02 7.57
CA ILE A 3 -1.89 11.13 7.99
C ILE A 3 -3.17 11.93 8.27
N ASN A 4 -3.07 13.14 8.82
CA ASN A 4 -4.20 14.03 9.07
C ASN A 4 -4.83 14.56 7.76
N ASP A 5 -4.05 14.77 6.69
CA ASP A 5 -4.56 15.17 5.39
C ASP A 5 -5.27 13.99 4.70
N LEU A 6 -4.77 12.77 4.88
CA LEU A 6 -5.43 11.55 4.44
C LEU A 6 -6.76 11.37 5.20
N ILE A 7 -6.75 11.53 6.52
CA ILE A 7 -7.95 11.50 7.38
C ILE A 7 -8.93 12.61 7.00
N ASN A 8 -8.46 13.82 6.69
CA ASN A 8 -9.30 14.95 6.28
C ASN A 8 -9.86 14.79 4.86
N LYS A 9 -9.11 14.20 3.95
CA LYS A 9 -9.58 13.85 2.60
C LYS A 9 -10.67 12.77 2.63
N ILE A 10 -10.60 11.88 3.61
CA ILE A 10 -11.65 10.88 3.91
C ILE A 10 -12.86 11.52 4.62
N ARG A 11 -12.66 12.63 5.35
CA ARG A 11 -13.73 13.33 6.11
C ARG A 11 -14.74 14.10 5.25
N GLY A 12 -14.42 14.47 4.01
CA GLY A 12 -15.21 15.43 3.22
C GLY A 12 -16.14 14.85 2.14
N LYS A 13 -16.06 13.56 1.79
CA LYS A 13 -17.00 12.88 0.88
C LYS A 13 -17.70 11.76 1.65
N LYS A 14 -18.99 11.49 1.35
CA LYS A 14 -19.59 10.18 1.65
C LYS A 14 -18.60 9.17 1.08
N SER A 15 -17.76 8.58 1.93
CA SER A 15 -16.78 7.61 1.48
C SER A 15 -17.57 6.41 0.96
N GLU A 16 -17.42 6.12 -0.31
CA GLU A 16 -17.89 4.84 -0.82
C GLU A 16 -17.23 3.74 0.02
N PRO A 17 -17.98 2.68 0.32
CA PRO A 17 -17.43 1.58 1.08
C PRO A 17 -16.22 0.99 0.35
N VAL A 18 -15.18 0.65 1.10
CA VAL A 18 -13.95 0.08 0.58
C VAL A 18 -13.62 -1.15 1.41
N LEU A 19 -13.24 -2.23 0.76
CA LEU A 19 -12.74 -3.44 1.41
C LEU A 19 -11.25 -3.28 1.72
N GLY A 20 -10.83 -3.69 2.92
CA GLY A 20 -9.44 -4.03 3.17
C GLY A 20 -9.23 -5.51 2.82
N VAL A 21 -8.28 -5.80 1.95
CA VAL A 21 -7.95 -7.18 1.56
C VAL A 21 -6.50 -7.45 1.96
N ASP A 22 -6.31 -8.44 2.83
CA ASP A 22 -5.01 -8.93 3.22
C ASP A 22 -4.81 -10.34 2.66
N ILE A 23 -3.73 -10.54 1.91
CA ILE A 23 -3.43 -11.80 1.22
C ILE A 23 -2.07 -12.28 1.71
N THR A 24 -2.07 -13.41 2.39
CA THR A 24 -0.87 -14.08 2.90
C THR A 24 -0.75 -15.49 2.33
N ASN A 25 0.36 -16.16 2.57
CA ASN A 25 0.54 -17.57 2.18
C ASN A 25 -0.48 -18.52 2.83
N GLU A 26 -1.07 -18.12 3.95
CA GLU A 26 -1.95 -18.98 4.74
C GLU A 26 -3.43 -18.64 4.56
N SER A 27 -3.74 -17.34 4.49
CA SER A 27 -5.12 -16.86 4.50
C SER A 27 -5.31 -15.61 3.67
N ILE A 28 -6.54 -15.47 3.16
CA ILE A 28 -7.09 -14.26 2.59
C ILE A 28 -8.10 -13.72 3.59
N ILE A 29 -7.93 -12.47 4.01
CA ILE A 29 -8.81 -11.79 4.96
C ILE A 29 -9.44 -10.58 4.26
N ILE A 30 -10.76 -10.47 4.34
CA ILE A 30 -11.50 -9.32 3.82
C ILE A 30 -12.20 -8.62 4.96
N THR A 31 -11.99 -7.32 5.07
CA THR A 31 -12.60 -6.46 6.07
C THR A 31 -13.35 -5.30 5.44
N GLN A 32 -14.44 -4.88 6.05
CA GLN A 32 -15.13 -3.64 5.73
C GLN A 32 -15.42 -2.86 6.98
N LEU A 33 -15.03 -1.59 6.97
CA LEU A 33 -15.25 -0.67 8.07
C LEU A 33 -16.35 0.33 7.73
N LYS A 34 -17.18 0.65 8.71
CA LYS A 34 -18.22 1.65 8.60
C LYS A 34 -17.97 2.80 9.55
N LYS A 35 -18.04 4.01 9.03
CA LYS A 35 -17.99 5.20 9.87
C LYS A 35 -19.38 5.48 10.47
N THR A 36 -19.43 5.58 11.78
CA THR A 36 -20.63 5.94 12.53
C THR A 36 -20.49 7.32 13.16
N LYS A 37 -21.53 7.78 13.87
CA LYS A 37 -21.47 9.06 14.59
C LYS A 37 -20.51 9.01 15.78
N THR A 38 -20.32 7.83 16.34
CA THR A 38 -19.51 7.58 17.55
C THR A 38 -18.11 7.08 17.27
N GLY A 39 -17.79 6.70 16.01
CA GLY A 39 -16.48 6.18 15.68
C GLY A 39 -16.45 5.33 14.39
N ILE A 40 -15.59 4.33 14.38
CA ILE A 40 -15.44 3.36 13.30
C ILE A 40 -15.90 2.01 13.85
N GLU A 41 -16.77 1.33 13.12
CA GLU A 41 -17.26 -0.01 13.43
C GLU A 41 -16.80 -1.00 12.37
N LEU A 42 -16.50 -2.23 12.79
CA LEU A 42 -16.23 -3.34 11.90
C LEU A 42 -17.59 -3.85 11.37
N GLU A 43 -17.82 -3.69 10.08
CA GLU A 43 -19.05 -4.13 9.41
C GLU A 43 -18.93 -5.58 8.92
N THR A 44 -17.77 -5.93 8.39
CA THR A 44 -17.51 -7.27 7.85
C THR A 44 -16.08 -7.70 8.17
N LEU A 45 -15.92 -8.95 8.56
CA LEU A 45 -14.64 -9.65 8.67
C LEU A 45 -14.88 -11.09 8.22
N VAL A 46 -14.29 -11.46 7.09
CA VAL A 46 -14.38 -12.82 6.55
C VAL A 46 -13.01 -13.29 6.12
N THR A 47 -12.80 -14.59 6.15
CA THR A 47 -11.51 -15.20 5.82
C THR A 47 -11.70 -16.54 5.11
N CYS A 48 -10.75 -16.89 4.25
CA CYS A 48 -10.59 -18.24 3.72
C CYS A 48 -9.11 -18.61 3.67
N ASN A 49 -8.82 -19.89 3.46
CA ASN A 49 -7.46 -20.34 3.22
C ASN A 49 -6.99 -19.88 1.84
N THR A 50 -5.74 -19.45 1.74
CA THR A 50 -5.11 -19.21 0.45
C THR A 50 -4.95 -20.52 -0.32
N PRO A 51 -5.24 -20.56 -1.62
CA PRO A 51 -5.03 -21.74 -2.44
C PRO A 51 -3.58 -22.21 -2.37
N GLN A 52 -3.37 -23.52 -2.27
CA GLN A 52 -2.02 -24.08 -2.13
C GLN A 52 -1.14 -23.72 -3.32
N ASN A 53 0.11 -23.37 -3.05
CA ASN A 53 1.12 -23.01 -4.04
C ASN A 53 0.76 -21.81 -4.93
N SER A 54 -0.22 -20.99 -4.55
CA SER A 54 -0.60 -19.80 -5.31
C SER A 54 0.24 -18.56 -4.99
N ILE A 55 0.98 -18.57 -3.88
CA ILE A 55 1.86 -17.49 -3.45
C ILE A 55 3.26 -18.04 -3.18
N ARG A 56 4.28 -17.31 -3.67
CA ARG A 56 5.69 -17.61 -3.41
C ARG A 56 6.44 -16.32 -3.09
N ASP A 57 7.12 -16.30 -1.96
CA ASP A 57 7.91 -15.14 -1.48
C ASP A 57 7.08 -13.82 -1.44
N GLY A 58 5.76 -13.96 -1.20
CA GLY A 58 4.81 -12.86 -1.18
C GLY A 58 4.23 -12.48 -2.54
N GLU A 59 4.73 -13.01 -3.66
CA GLU A 59 4.18 -12.80 -5.01
C GLU A 59 3.06 -13.79 -5.29
N ILE A 60 1.94 -13.31 -5.83
CA ILE A 60 0.85 -14.16 -6.30
C ILE A 60 1.25 -14.75 -7.65
N ILE A 61 1.52 -16.06 -7.70
CA ILE A 61 1.94 -16.76 -8.92
C ILE A 61 0.79 -17.49 -9.62
N ASP A 62 -0.32 -17.70 -8.92
CA ASP A 62 -1.58 -18.22 -9.48
C ASP A 62 -2.71 -17.23 -9.16
N THR A 63 -2.78 -16.16 -9.95
CA THR A 63 -3.77 -15.09 -9.81
C THR A 63 -5.19 -15.63 -10.01
N GLY A 64 -5.37 -16.62 -10.89
CA GLY A 64 -6.68 -17.23 -11.16
C GLY A 64 -7.27 -17.91 -9.92
N SER A 65 -6.50 -18.77 -9.25
CA SER A 65 -6.96 -19.45 -8.04
C SER A 65 -7.22 -18.49 -6.88
N VAL A 66 -6.37 -17.46 -6.71
CA VAL A 66 -6.57 -16.44 -5.67
C VAL A 66 -7.78 -15.59 -5.95
N ALA A 67 -7.99 -15.16 -7.20
CA ALA A 67 -9.16 -14.38 -7.60
C ALA A 67 -10.46 -15.18 -7.39
N GLN A 68 -10.47 -16.46 -7.74
CA GLN A 68 -11.61 -17.34 -7.50
C GLN A 68 -11.92 -17.46 -6.01
N ALA A 69 -10.92 -17.68 -5.16
CA ALA A 69 -11.11 -17.76 -3.72
C ALA A 69 -11.68 -16.46 -3.13
N ILE A 70 -11.20 -15.30 -3.60
CA ILE A 70 -11.74 -13.99 -3.21
C ILE A 70 -13.19 -13.87 -3.68
N GLN A 71 -13.49 -14.20 -4.92
CA GLN A 71 -14.85 -14.13 -5.48
C GLN A 71 -15.83 -15.00 -4.69
N GLU A 72 -15.48 -16.25 -4.42
CA GLU A 72 -16.30 -17.18 -3.63
C GLU A 72 -16.55 -16.63 -2.22
N LEU A 73 -15.52 -16.02 -1.59
CA LEU A 73 -15.64 -15.40 -0.27
C LEU A 73 -16.59 -14.21 -0.28
N LEU A 74 -16.54 -13.37 -1.31
CA LEU A 74 -17.44 -12.22 -1.48
C LEU A 74 -18.88 -12.66 -1.73
N GLU A 75 -19.10 -13.62 -2.63
CA GLU A 75 -20.42 -14.13 -2.98
C GLU A 75 -21.11 -14.83 -1.81
N THR A 76 -20.38 -15.72 -1.12
CA THR A 76 -20.91 -16.47 0.04
C THR A 76 -21.37 -15.53 1.16
N ASN A 77 -20.66 -14.41 1.34
CA ASN A 77 -20.96 -13.43 2.39
C ASN A 77 -21.79 -12.23 1.89
N GLN A 78 -22.29 -12.29 0.64
CA GLN A 78 -23.15 -11.27 0.02
C GLN A 78 -22.51 -9.86 0.03
N ILE A 79 -21.17 -9.79 -0.08
CA ILE A 79 -20.42 -8.54 -0.11
C ILE A 79 -20.50 -7.95 -1.53
N THR A 80 -21.09 -6.77 -1.66
CA THR A 80 -21.33 -6.11 -2.98
C THR A 80 -20.35 -4.95 -3.23
N THR A 81 -19.53 -4.60 -2.28
CA THR A 81 -18.51 -3.54 -2.40
C THR A 81 -17.46 -3.95 -3.43
N LYS A 82 -17.21 -3.05 -4.41
CA LYS A 82 -16.30 -3.33 -5.54
C LYS A 82 -14.94 -2.65 -5.43
N LYS A 83 -14.78 -1.74 -4.47
CA LYS A 83 -13.49 -1.07 -4.24
C LYS A 83 -12.75 -1.80 -3.15
N ALA A 84 -11.48 -2.08 -3.40
CA ALA A 84 -10.60 -2.71 -2.42
C ALA A 84 -9.30 -1.93 -2.28
N ILE A 85 -8.69 -2.07 -1.12
CA ILE A 85 -7.33 -1.64 -0.81
C ILE A 85 -6.61 -2.88 -0.30
N THR A 86 -5.45 -3.13 -0.85
CA THR A 86 -4.53 -4.16 -0.35
C THR A 86 -3.17 -3.55 -0.05
N THR A 87 -2.34 -4.30 0.64
CA THR A 87 -0.94 -3.95 0.91
C THR A 87 -0.02 -4.96 0.27
N VAL A 88 1.12 -4.50 -0.19
CA VAL A 88 2.21 -5.35 -0.64
C VAL A 88 3.35 -5.27 0.36
N SER A 89 3.96 -6.42 0.65
CA SER A 89 5.06 -6.52 1.61
C SER A 89 6.01 -7.64 1.20
N GLY A 90 7.16 -7.73 1.83
CA GLY A 90 8.12 -8.80 1.57
C GLY A 90 9.39 -8.32 0.88
N GLN A 91 10.14 -9.24 0.29
CA GLN A 91 11.47 -8.98 -0.26
C GLN A 91 11.47 -8.11 -1.51
N ALA A 92 10.34 -8.04 -2.22
CA ALA A 92 10.16 -7.21 -3.42
C ALA A 92 9.85 -5.74 -3.10
N VAL A 93 9.70 -5.39 -1.81
CA VAL A 93 9.43 -4.04 -1.34
C VAL A 93 10.63 -3.51 -0.57
N ILE A 94 11.14 -2.38 -1.00
CA ILE A 94 12.26 -1.68 -0.36
C ILE A 94 11.73 -0.46 0.36
N ILE A 95 12.09 -0.33 1.61
CA ILE A 95 11.75 0.82 2.45
C ILE A 95 13.05 1.40 2.98
N ARG A 96 13.26 2.71 2.79
CA ARG A 96 14.44 3.44 3.26
C ARG A 96 14.05 4.79 3.82
N THR A 97 14.67 5.18 4.89
CA THR A 97 14.65 6.57 5.35
C THR A 97 15.87 7.29 4.78
N VAL A 98 15.64 8.38 4.06
CA VAL A 98 16.68 9.16 3.37
C VAL A 98 16.52 10.62 3.71
N GLN A 99 17.65 11.33 3.87
CA GLN A 99 17.65 12.75 4.13
C GLN A 99 18.05 13.54 2.89
N PHE A 100 17.28 14.58 2.60
CA PHE A 100 17.54 15.52 1.51
C PHE A 100 17.69 16.94 2.08
N PRO A 101 18.42 17.84 1.40
CA PRO A 101 18.40 19.26 1.73
C PRO A 101 16.96 19.80 1.73
N ALA A 102 16.68 20.80 2.56
CA ALA A 102 15.38 21.45 2.58
C ALA A 102 15.05 22.06 1.21
N MET A 103 13.90 21.65 0.64
CA MET A 103 13.41 22.11 -0.65
C MET A 103 11.88 22.02 -0.70
N ASN A 104 11.25 22.61 -1.71
CA ASN A 104 9.81 22.46 -1.86
C ASN A 104 9.43 21.05 -2.36
N VAL A 105 8.16 20.66 -2.13
CA VAL A 105 7.66 19.30 -2.43
C VAL A 105 7.81 18.93 -3.92
N LYS A 106 7.72 19.92 -4.82
CA LYS A 106 7.83 19.67 -6.27
C LYS A 106 9.28 19.31 -6.64
N GLU A 107 10.24 20.08 -6.15
CA GLU A 107 11.67 19.81 -6.32
C GLU A 107 12.04 18.47 -5.69
N LEU A 108 11.56 18.24 -4.46
CA LEU A 108 11.82 16.99 -3.75
C LEU A 108 11.38 15.77 -4.56
N LYS A 109 10.22 15.84 -5.22
CA LYS A 109 9.73 14.74 -6.06
C LYS A 109 10.69 14.40 -7.20
N GLU A 110 11.25 15.40 -7.87
CA GLU A 110 12.21 15.22 -8.96
C GLU A 110 13.54 14.66 -8.43
N VAL A 111 14.02 15.21 -7.30
CA VAL A 111 15.27 14.78 -6.67
C VAL A 111 15.14 13.34 -6.14
N VAL A 112 14.05 12.99 -5.47
CA VAL A 112 13.82 11.63 -4.96
C VAL A 112 13.85 10.61 -6.11
N LEU A 113 13.20 10.89 -7.23
CA LEU A 113 13.20 9.99 -8.38
C LEU A 113 14.59 9.81 -8.99
N HIS A 114 15.36 10.89 -9.06
CA HIS A 114 16.73 10.85 -9.60
C HIS A 114 17.70 10.13 -8.66
N GLU A 115 17.59 10.38 -7.37
CA GLU A 115 18.47 9.77 -6.37
C GLU A 115 18.06 8.34 -5.98
N ALA A 116 16.84 7.93 -6.34
CA ALA A 116 16.30 6.61 -5.99
C ALA A 116 17.20 5.46 -6.46
N GLU A 117 17.87 5.59 -7.60
CA GLU A 117 18.82 4.59 -8.13
C GLU A 117 19.94 4.22 -7.15
N ARG A 118 20.30 5.14 -6.24
CA ARG A 118 21.34 4.90 -5.23
C ARG A 118 20.89 4.01 -4.08
N TYR A 119 19.58 3.90 -3.88
CA TYR A 119 18.96 3.22 -2.74
C TYR A 119 18.21 1.95 -3.14
N ILE A 120 17.90 1.81 -4.43
CA ILE A 120 17.08 0.73 -4.97
C ILE A 120 17.96 -0.16 -5.86
N PRO A 121 18.12 -1.46 -5.51
CA PRO A 121 18.97 -2.38 -6.27
C PRO A 121 18.28 -2.97 -7.51
N PHE A 122 17.29 -2.28 -8.06
CA PHE A 122 16.53 -2.66 -9.25
C PHE A 122 16.52 -1.53 -10.26
N PRO A 123 16.42 -1.80 -11.57
CA PRO A 123 16.19 -0.77 -12.58
C PRO A 123 14.96 0.07 -12.23
N ILE A 124 15.08 1.40 -12.31
CA ILE A 124 13.99 2.33 -11.94
C ILE A 124 12.73 2.12 -12.78
N GLU A 125 12.91 1.75 -14.04
CA GLU A 125 11.83 1.41 -14.97
C GLU A 125 11.03 0.17 -14.57
N GLU A 126 11.57 -0.71 -13.72
CA GLU A 126 10.94 -1.95 -13.25
C GLU A 126 10.27 -1.81 -11.88
N VAL A 127 10.37 -0.64 -11.25
CA VAL A 127 9.78 -0.40 -9.93
C VAL A 127 8.72 0.69 -9.94
N ASN A 128 7.78 0.58 -9.02
CA ASN A 128 6.92 1.67 -8.59
C ASN A 128 7.60 2.33 -7.40
N ILE A 129 7.73 3.65 -7.42
CA ILE A 129 8.36 4.43 -6.37
C ILE A 129 7.35 5.43 -5.83
N ASP A 130 7.28 5.52 -4.51
CA ASP A 130 6.57 6.58 -3.82
C ASP A 130 7.38 7.04 -2.60
N PHE A 131 7.05 8.21 -2.06
CA PHE A 131 7.72 8.72 -0.89
C PHE A 131 6.79 9.51 0.02
N GLN A 132 7.12 9.53 1.29
CA GLN A 132 6.44 10.30 2.32
C GLN A 132 7.44 11.17 3.06
N ILE A 133 7.18 12.47 3.17
CA ILE A 133 7.93 13.34 4.08
C ILE A 133 7.54 12.94 5.50
N LEU A 134 8.54 12.61 6.32
CA LEU A 134 8.35 12.28 7.71
C LEU A 134 8.41 13.54 8.56
N GLU A 135 9.54 14.26 8.50
CA GLU A 135 9.76 15.49 9.25
C GLU A 135 10.82 16.40 8.60
N GLU A 136 10.82 17.64 9.02
CA GLU A 136 11.93 18.58 8.76
C GLU A 136 12.87 18.55 9.98
N ILE A 137 14.15 18.37 9.73
CA ILE A 137 15.20 18.27 10.75
C ILE A 137 16.26 19.33 10.52
N GLU A 138 16.89 19.76 11.60
CA GLU A 138 18.09 20.60 11.56
C GLU A 138 19.27 19.76 12.02
N ASP A 139 20.26 19.63 11.16
CA ASP A 139 21.47 18.89 11.43
C ASP A 139 22.68 19.77 11.14
N GLU A 140 23.47 20.03 12.18
CA GLU A 140 24.65 20.94 12.15
C GLU A 140 24.33 22.32 11.54
N GLY A 141 23.14 22.87 11.79
CA GLY A 141 22.73 24.17 11.27
C GLY A 141 22.24 24.13 9.81
N ILE A 142 22.07 22.93 9.21
CA ILE A 142 21.57 22.73 7.88
C ILE A 142 20.15 22.16 7.99
N ASN A 143 19.19 22.84 7.36
CA ASN A 143 17.84 22.33 7.28
C ASN A 143 17.75 21.18 6.27
N LYS A 144 17.24 20.04 6.71
CA LYS A 144 17.03 18.82 5.91
C LYS A 144 15.59 18.36 6.01
N ILE A 145 15.18 17.53 5.07
CA ILE A 145 13.89 16.83 5.05
C ILE A 145 14.17 15.34 5.15
N GLU A 146 13.58 14.70 6.14
CA GLU A 146 13.60 13.25 6.27
C GLU A 146 12.44 12.64 5.49
N VAL A 147 12.74 11.67 4.63
CA VAL A 147 11.80 11.08 3.67
C VAL A 147 11.80 9.56 3.80
N LEU A 148 10.62 8.97 3.96
CA LEU A 148 10.42 7.55 3.77
C LEU A 148 10.28 7.27 2.27
N LEU A 149 11.29 6.62 1.70
CA LEU A 149 11.28 6.15 0.31
C LEU A 149 10.79 4.71 0.27
N VAL A 150 9.81 4.43 -0.57
CA VAL A 150 9.28 3.08 -0.80
C VAL A 150 9.37 2.75 -2.28
N ALA A 151 9.91 1.57 -2.58
CA ALA A 151 9.94 1.04 -3.93
C ALA A 151 9.46 -0.41 -3.95
N ALA A 152 8.66 -0.77 -4.94
CA ALA A 152 8.17 -2.12 -5.14
C ALA A 152 8.28 -2.50 -6.62
N GLN A 153 8.74 -3.72 -6.91
CA GLN A 153 8.81 -4.22 -8.29
C GLN A 153 7.42 -4.21 -8.94
N LYS A 154 7.35 -3.70 -10.18
CA LYS A 154 6.07 -3.58 -10.91
C LYS A 154 5.39 -4.93 -11.10
N GLN A 155 6.15 -5.97 -11.45
CA GLN A 155 5.61 -7.32 -11.59
C GLN A 155 4.95 -7.79 -10.29
N PHE A 156 5.61 -7.57 -9.14
CA PHE A 156 5.08 -7.92 -7.84
C PHE A 156 3.76 -7.18 -7.53
N VAL A 157 3.73 -5.86 -7.76
CA VAL A 157 2.51 -5.06 -7.54
C VAL A 157 1.39 -5.52 -8.48
N ASN A 158 1.72 -5.80 -9.75
CA ASN A 158 0.74 -6.22 -10.75
C ASN A 158 0.07 -7.55 -10.38
N SER A 159 0.79 -8.50 -9.77
CA SER A 159 0.19 -9.76 -9.32
C SER A 159 -0.97 -9.58 -8.31
N TYR A 160 -1.02 -8.43 -7.64
CA TYR A 160 -2.09 -8.08 -6.69
C TYR A 160 -3.26 -7.28 -7.30
N VAL A 161 -3.10 -6.77 -8.53
CA VAL A 161 -4.12 -5.92 -9.18
C VAL A 161 -4.73 -6.52 -10.45
N GLU A 162 -4.18 -7.62 -10.94
CA GLU A 162 -4.74 -8.40 -12.04
C GLU A 162 -5.89 -9.29 -11.57
#